data_4ad26f440b7c76038f27994f825ca7c9
#
_entry.id   4ad26f440b7c76038f27994f825ca7c9
#
_cell.length_a   1.000
_cell.length_b   1.000
_cell.length_c   1.000
_cell.angle_alpha   90.00
_cell.angle_beta   90.00
_cell.angle_gamma   90.00
#
_symmetry.space_group_name_H-M   'P 1'
#
loop_
_entity.id
_entity.type
_entity.pdbx_description
1 polymer ?
#
loop_
_entity_poly.entity_id
_entity_poly.type
_entity_poly.pdbx_seq_one_letter_code
_entity_poly.pdbx_strand_id
1 'polypeptide(L)'
;MPSRPYVLLSCATSADGYLDDACPQRLILSGPADLDRVDDVRATCDAILVGAGTIRRDDPRLLIRDPRRRARRAARGLPEHPARVTVTATGDLDPGARFFAPTAERLVYCATPALPRTRARIGDQAVVIDAGDPLTLEFVLNNLAERNVVRLLVEGGAQLLAEFLACELSDELHLAVAPFFVANPAAPRFSPSRPGPPMTLAEVQRLDDVVLHRYLLGPGGPDRRFLSWAVELSRLCPPSDSAFSVGAVIVGEDGQVLSTGFSREQEDHDHAEEIALRKLGFHDPRLRRATIYSSLVPCGARASRPVTCVQHIVAAGLPRVVFAWREPQLFTDGAGAEQLTTAGVEVVEIPDLAPRAHAINAHLVTLRSGTAGPSPAV
;
A
#
# COMPACT_ATOMS: atom_id res chain seq x y z
N MET A 1 7.05 8.27 13.23
CA MET A 1 7.00 7.28 12.11
C MET A 1 5.87 6.31 12.40
N PRO A 2 5.14 5.78 11.41
CA PRO A 2 4.21 4.70 11.67
C PRO A 2 4.97 3.53 12.30
N SER A 3 4.35 2.83 13.21
CA SER A 3 4.99 1.72 13.95
C SER A 3 5.33 0.51 13.07
N ARG A 4 4.72 0.38 11.89
CA ARG A 4 4.99 -0.67 10.90
C ARG A 4 4.68 -0.19 9.47
N PRO A 5 5.23 -0.84 8.43
CA PRO A 5 4.84 -0.60 7.04
C PRO A 5 3.35 -0.87 6.78
N TYR A 6 2.81 -0.28 5.72
CA TYR A 6 1.57 -0.76 5.10
C TYR A 6 1.86 -2.08 4.39
N VAL A 7 1.12 -3.13 4.73
CA VAL A 7 1.37 -4.50 4.25
C VAL A 7 0.31 -4.89 3.23
N LEU A 8 0.75 -5.11 1.99
CA LEU A 8 -0.06 -5.63 0.89
C LEU A 8 0.30 -7.09 0.64
N LEU A 9 -0.68 -7.98 0.76
CA LEU A 9 -0.54 -9.38 0.37
C LEU A 9 -0.95 -9.54 -1.10
N SER A 10 -0.19 -10.28 -1.91
CA SER A 10 -0.55 -10.58 -3.29
C SER A 10 -0.32 -12.05 -3.58
N CYS A 11 -1.38 -12.74 -4.00
CA CYS A 11 -1.32 -14.13 -4.43
C CYS A 11 -2.30 -14.42 -5.56
N ALA A 12 -2.03 -15.52 -6.27
CA ALA A 12 -2.95 -16.11 -7.21
C ALA A 12 -3.36 -17.51 -6.72
N THR A 13 -4.62 -17.87 -6.94
CA THR A 13 -5.15 -19.20 -6.59
C THR A 13 -5.92 -19.79 -7.78
N SER A 14 -6.06 -21.12 -7.79
CA SER A 14 -7.09 -21.78 -8.60
C SER A 14 -8.50 -21.43 -8.08
N ALA A 15 -9.54 -21.78 -8.84
CA ALA A 15 -10.94 -21.55 -8.45
C ALA A 15 -11.35 -22.28 -7.16
N ASP A 16 -10.64 -23.35 -6.80
CA ASP A 16 -10.82 -24.11 -5.56
C ASP A 16 -9.80 -23.73 -4.46
N GLY A 17 -9.05 -22.60 -4.64
CA GLY A 17 -8.25 -21.97 -3.59
C GLY A 17 -6.85 -22.53 -3.39
N TYR A 18 -6.27 -23.24 -4.36
CA TYR A 18 -4.91 -23.74 -4.28
C TYR A 18 -3.91 -22.71 -4.83
N LEU A 19 -2.77 -22.59 -4.15
CA LEU A 19 -1.65 -21.72 -4.56
C LEU A 19 -0.66 -22.47 -5.48
N ASP A 20 -0.77 -23.78 -5.57
CA ASP A 20 0.07 -24.67 -6.35
C ASP A 20 -0.60 -26.04 -6.50
N ASP A 21 -0.10 -26.94 -7.37
CA ASP A 21 -0.61 -28.30 -7.58
C ASP A 21 0.22 -29.38 -6.91
N ALA A 22 1.29 -29.02 -6.21
CA ALA A 22 2.30 -29.89 -5.61
C ALA A 22 3.13 -30.72 -6.60
N CYS A 23 3.08 -30.38 -7.90
CA CYS A 23 3.92 -31.00 -8.93
C CYS A 23 5.35 -30.40 -8.91
N PRO A 24 6.37 -31.11 -9.45
CA PRO A 24 7.74 -30.56 -9.54
C PRO A 24 7.82 -29.32 -10.43
N GLN A 25 6.97 -29.20 -11.44
CA GLN A 25 6.89 -28.04 -12.31
C GLN A 25 6.01 -26.97 -11.66
N ARG A 26 6.45 -25.72 -11.70
CA ARG A 26 5.68 -24.59 -11.16
C ARG A 26 4.34 -24.45 -11.88
N LEU A 27 3.25 -24.45 -11.13
CA LEU A 27 1.92 -24.11 -11.65
C LEU A 27 1.85 -22.62 -12.00
N ILE A 28 1.33 -22.31 -13.21
CA ILE A 28 1.11 -20.95 -13.66
C ILE A 28 -0.36 -20.58 -13.42
N LEU A 29 -0.61 -19.74 -12.41
CA LEU A 29 -1.93 -19.25 -12.03
C LEU A 29 -2.24 -17.87 -12.64
N SER A 30 -1.20 -17.12 -13.01
CA SER A 30 -1.30 -15.74 -13.48
C SER A 30 -0.99 -15.64 -14.98
N GLY A 31 -1.89 -15.04 -15.74
CA GLY A 31 -1.65 -14.66 -17.14
C GLY A 31 -0.79 -13.40 -17.29
N PRO A 32 -0.44 -12.99 -18.52
CA PRO A 32 0.37 -11.81 -18.80
C PRO A 32 -0.18 -10.52 -18.17
N ALA A 33 -1.49 -10.31 -18.21
CA ALA A 33 -2.11 -9.11 -17.62
C ALA A 33 -1.96 -9.06 -16.10
N ASP A 34 -2.13 -10.18 -15.39
CA ASP A 34 -1.91 -10.22 -13.94
C ASP A 34 -0.42 -10.07 -13.59
N LEU A 35 0.47 -10.66 -14.37
CA LEU A 35 1.91 -10.47 -14.17
C LEU A 35 2.35 -9.01 -14.41
N ASP A 36 1.70 -8.28 -15.31
CA ASP A 36 1.94 -6.84 -15.53
C ASP A 36 1.41 -6.02 -14.34
N ARG A 37 0.23 -6.34 -13.84
CA ARG A 37 -0.30 -5.75 -12.60
C ARG A 37 0.64 -5.96 -11.41
N VAL A 38 1.13 -7.19 -11.21
CA VAL A 38 2.11 -7.47 -10.12
C VAL A 38 3.35 -6.60 -10.28
N ASP A 39 3.85 -6.41 -11.50
CA ASP A 39 5.01 -5.56 -11.77
C ASP A 39 4.72 -4.08 -11.42
N ASP A 40 3.50 -3.61 -11.68
CA ASP A 40 3.08 -2.26 -11.29
C ASP A 40 2.96 -2.11 -9.77
N VAL A 41 2.38 -3.08 -9.08
CA VAL A 41 2.32 -3.11 -7.62
C VAL A 41 3.72 -3.08 -7.00
N ARG A 42 4.66 -3.88 -7.51
CA ARG A 42 6.07 -3.85 -7.07
C ARG A 42 6.67 -2.45 -7.18
N ALA A 43 6.32 -1.72 -8.24
CA ALA A 43 6.82 -0.36 -8.46
C ALA A 43 6.32 0.65 -7.40
N THR A 44 5.25 0.35 -6.69
CA THR A 44 4.70 1.19 -5.61
C THR A 44 5.24 0.84 -4.21
N CYS A 45 6.01 -0.25 -4.08
CA CYS A 45 6.47 -0.76 -2.80
C CYS A 45 7.95 -0.46 -2.55
N ASP A 46 8.34 -0.37 -1.27
CA ASP A 46 9.74 -0.15 -0.85
C ASP A 46 10.47 -1.47 -0.69
N ALA A 47 9.74 -2.52 -0.32
CA ALA A 47 10.28 -3.86 -0.14
C ALA A 47 9.31 -4.95 -0.61
N ILE A 48 9.86 -6.11 -1.01
CA ILE A 48 9.12 -7.32 -1.38
C ILE A 48 9.58 -8.45 -0.48
N LEU A 49 8.65 -9.05 0.26
CA LEU A 49 8.89 -10.16 1.19
C LEU A 49 8.37 -11.48 0.63
N VAL A 50 9.20 -12.49 0.68
CA VAL A 50 8.84 -13.89 0.41
C VAL A 50 9.41 -14.81 1.49
N GLY A 51 8.76 -15.93 1.74
CA GLY A 51 9.32 -16.97 2.60
C GLY A 51 10.51 -17.71 1.96
N ALA A 52 11.42 -18.23 2.76
CA ALA A 52 12.56 -19.04 2.28
C ALA A 52 12.11 -20.26 1.44
N GLY A 53 10.94 -20.83 1.73
CA GLY A 53 10.34 -21.89 0.92
C GLY A 53 10.07 -21.47 -0.52
N THR A 54 9.61 -20.25 -0.73
CA THR A 54 9.36 -19.67 -2.06
C THR A 54 10.69 -19.48 -2.82
N ILE A 55 11.76 -19.06 -2.13
CA ILE A 55 13.09 -18.95 -2.77
C ILE A 55 13.57 -20.32 -3.26
N ARG A 56 13.45 -21.36 -2.42
CA ARG A 56 13.90 -22.73 -2.78
C ARG A 56 13.09 -23.33 -3.94
N ARG A 57 11.77 -23.05 -4.00
CA ARG A 57 10.88 -23.66 -4.98
C ARG A 57 10.84 -22.90 -6.30
N ASP A 58 10.70 -21.58 -6.23
CA ASP A 58 10.38 -20.74 -7.38
C ASP A 58 11.58 -19.95 -7.90
N ASP A 59 12.63 -19.84 -7.09
CA ASP A 59 13.83 -19.06 -7.38
C ASP A 59 13.50 -17.67 -7.99
N PRO A 60 12.69 -16.83 -7.31
CA PRO A 60 12.15 -15.61 -7.87
C PRO A 60 13.21 -14.50 -7.91
N ARG A 61 13.16 -13.66 -8.96
CA ARG A 61 14.02 -12.46 -9.05
C ARG A 61 13.54 -11.29 -8.20
N LEU A 62 12.22 -11.17 -7.98
CA LEU A 62 11.57 -10.09 -7.24
C LEU A 62 11.99 -8.67 -7.73
N LEU A 63 12.01 -8.48 -9.02
CA LEU A 63 12.44 -7.23 -9.67
C LEU A 63 11.27 -6.62 -10.45
N ILE A 64 11.34 -5.31 -10.66
CA ILE A 64 10.46 -4.60 -11.59
C ILE A 64 10.99 -4.83 -13.01
N ARG A 65 10.12 -5.32 -13.90
CA ARG A 65 10.48 -5.68 -15.28
C ARG A 65 10.39 -4.48 -16.22
N ASP A 66 9.31 -3.69 -16.11
CA ASP A 66 9.08 -2.54 -16.99
C ASP A 66 10.08 -1.40 -16.69
N PRO A 67 10.93 -1.00 -17.69
CA PRO A 67 11.88 0.09 -17.54
C PRO A 67 11.20 1.44 -17.25
N ARG A 68 9.96 1.67 -17.71
CA ARG A 68 9.22 2.90 -17.44
C ARG A 68 8.86 3.00 -15.96
N ARG A 69 8.47 1.87 -15.33
CA ARG A 69 8.19 1.81 -13.89
C ARG A 69 9.45 2.06 -13.07
N ARG A 70 10.60 1.51 -13.48
CA ARG A 70 11.89 1.81 -12.84
C ARG A 70 12.26 3.28 -12.96
N ALA A 71 12.13 3.87 -14.15
CA ALA A 71 12.40 5.30 -14.37
C ALA A 71 11.50 6.20 -13.50
N ARG A 72 10.20 5.87 -13.36
CA ARG A 72 9.29 6.60 -12.44
C ARG A 72 9.76 6.54 -10.98
N ARG A 73 10.30 5.40 -10.53
CA ARG A 73 10.86 5.30 -9.17
C ARG A 73 12.11 6.17 -9.02
N ALA A 74 13.05 6.08 -9.97
CA ALA A 74 14.26 6.89 -9.96
C ALA A 74 13.97 8.40 -9.97
N ALA A 75 12.97 8.84 -10.74
CA ALA A 75 12.52 10.24 -10.75
C ALA A 75 11.95 10.73 -9.39
N ARG A 76 11.55 9.79 -8.51
CA ARG A 76 11.09 10.07 -7.14
C ARG A 76 12.21 9.90 -6.10
N GLY A 77 13.46 9.75 -6.51
CA GLY A 77 14.60 9.50 -5.61
C GLY A 77 14.62 8.11 -4.97
N LEU A 78 13.81 7.17 -5.47
CA LEU A 78 13.76 5.80 -4.97
C LEU A 78 14.70 4.89 -5.77
N PRO A 79 15.22 3.80 -5.16
CA PRO A 79 15.94 2.76 -5.91
C PRO A 79 15.07 2.21 -7.04
N GLU A 80 15.68 1.83 -8.17
CA GLU A 80 14.97 1.25 -9.32
C GLU A 80 14.14 0.01 -8.95
N HIS A 81 14.62 -0.77 -7.99
CA HIS A 81 13.93 -1.97 -7.49
C HIS A 81 13.69 -1.86 -5.99
N PRO A 82 12.59 -2.40 -5.47
CA PRO A 82 12.36 -2.58 -4.04
C PRO A 82 13.44 -3.44 -3.40
N ALA A 83 13.66 -3.25 -2.09
CA ALA A 83 14.47 -4.17 -1.29
C ALA A 83 13.84 -5.58 -1.31
N ARG A 84 14.66 -6.61 -1.42
CA ARG A 84 14.23 -8.01 -1.36
C ARG A 84 14.38 -8.53 0.05
N VAL A 85 13.32 -9.08 0.60
CA VAL A 85 13.26 -9.52 1.98
C VAL A 85 12.85 -10.99 2.05
N THR A 86 13.50 -11.75 2.91
CA THR A 86 13.06 -13.12 3.21
C THR A 86 13.12 -13.40 4.70
N VAL A 87 12.28 -14.35 5.14
CA VAL A 87 12.24 -14.86 6.50
C VAL A 87 12.58 -16.35 6.49
N THR A 88 13.37 -16.80 7.46
CA THR A 88 13.76 -18.20 7.57
C THR A 88 13.95 -18.62 9.04
N ALA A 89 13.33 -19.71 9.46
CA ALA A 89 13.56 -20.29 10.78
C ALA A 89 14.84 -21.15 10.81
N THR A 90 15.25 -21.71 9.68
CA THR A 90 16.32 -22.73 9.62
C THR A 90 17.60 -22.25 8.96
N GLY A 91 17.59 -21.09 8.26
CA GLY A 91 18.71 -20.62 7.48
C GLY A 91 19.01 -21.45 6.22
N ASP A 92 18.07 -22.28 5.80
CA ASP A 92 18.23 -23.11 4.60
C ASP A 92 17.90 -22.29 3.35
N LEU A 93 18.92 -21.58 2.86
CA LEU A 93 18.91 -20.72 1.68
C LEU A 93 20.07 -21.10 0.77
N ASP A 94 19.82 -21.16 -0.54
CA ASP A 94 20.87 -21.35 -1.55
C ASP A 94 21.50 -20.00 -1.90
N PRO A 95 22.81 -19.77 -1.64
CA PRO A 95 23.47 -18.53 -2.01
C PRO A 95 23.53 -18.30 -3.54
N GLY A 96 23.35 -19.35 -4.35
CA GLY A 96 23.23 -19.25 -5.81
C GLY A 96 21.86 -18.82 -6.31
N ALA A 97 20.84 -18.70 -5.45
CA ALA A 97 19.49 -18.32 -5.84
C ALA A 97 19.45 -16.90 -6.42
N ARG A 98 18.57 -16.68 -7.41
CA ARG A 98 18.39 -15.36 -8.06
C ARG A 98 17.96 -14.26 -7.10
N PHE A 99 17.42 -14.61 -5.95
CA PHE A 99 17.15 -13.67 -4.85
C PHE A 99 18.41 -12.90 -4.44
N PHE A 100 19.59 -13.53 -4.44
CA PHE A 100 20.86 -12.93 -4.02
C PHE A 100 21.58 -12.13 -5.11
N ALA A 101 21.05 -12.06 -6.34
CA ALA A 101 21.65 -11.26 -7.39
C ALA A 101 21.83 -9.78 -6.97
N PRO A 102 22.97 -9.10 -7.29
CA PRO A 102 23.35 -7.80 -6.72
C PRO A 102 22.63 -6.58 -7.37
N THR A 103 21.32 -6.67 -7.58
CA THR A 103 20.53 -5.64 -8.27
C THR A 103 19.66 -4.77 -7.33
N ALA A 104 19.50 -5.19 -6.07
CA ALA A 104 18.74 -4.46 -5.06
C ALA A 104 19.26 -4.83 -3.66
N GLU A 105 18.86 -4.07 -2.63
CA GLU A 105 19.11 -4.44 -1.24
C GLU A 105 18.49 -5.80 -0.92
N ARG A 106 19.15 -6.59 -0.08
CA ARG A 106 18.73 -7.95 0.31
C ARG A 106 18.81 -8.09 1.83
N LEU A 107 17.67 -8.41 2.44
CA LEU A 107 17.52 -8.58 3.88
C LEU A 107 17.07 -10.01 4.16
N VAL A 108 17.77 -10.69 5.06
CA VAL A 108 17.44 -12.05 5.52
C VAL A 108 17.18 -12.00 7.01
N TYR A 109 15.94 -12.12 7.40
CA TYR A 109 15.54 -12.25 8.80
C TYR A 109 15.56 -13.72 9.16
N CYS A 110 16.36 -14.09 10.15
CA CYS A 110 16.48 -15.47 10.56
C CYS A 110 16.29 -15.63 12.07
N ALA A 111 15.77 -16.81 12.48
CA ALA A 111 15.67 -17.15 13.89
C ALA A 111 17.06 -17.24 14.53
N THR A 112 17.20 -16.84 15.80
CA THR A 112 18.47 -16.83 16.54
C THR A 112 19.26 -18.14 16.44
N PRO A 113 18.66 -19.34 16.57
CA PRO A 113 19.41 -20.58 16.46
C PRO A 113 20.04 -20.83 15.08
N ALA A 114 19.46 -20.27 14.04
CA ALA A 114 19.94 -20.42 12.66
C ALA A 114 20.94 -19.33 12.23
N LEU A 115 21.12 -18.28 13.03
CA LEU A 115 21.90 -17.08 12.68
C LEU A 115 23.36 -17.40 12.29
N PRO A 116 24.15 -18.19 13.08
CA PRO A 116 25.55 -18.48 12.72
C PRO A 116 25.66 -19.20 11.37
N ARG A 117 24.81 -20.19 11.16
CA ARG A 117 24.78 -20.98 9.92
C ARG A 117 24.37 -20.11 8.72
N THR A 118 23.36 -19.25 8.91
CA THR A 118 22.87 -18.37 7.86
C THR A 118 23.95 -17.36 7.44
N ARG A 119 24.63 -16.74 8.41
CA ARG A 119 25.74 -15.81 8.13
C ARG A 119 26.90 -16.48 7.41
N ALA A 120 27.31 -17.69 7.86
CA ALA A 120 28.37 -18.44 7.20
C ALA A 120 28.02 -18.82 5.77
N ARG A 121 26.74 -19.13 5.48
CA ARG A 121 26.29 -19.58 4.18
C ARG A 121 26.06 -18.42 3.18
N ILE A 122 25.52 -17.30 3.64
CA ILE A 122 25.14 -16.17 2.79
C ILE A 122 26.30 -15.17 2.65
N GLY A 123 27.17 -15.05 3.67
CA GLY A 123 28.26 -14.08 3.66
C GLY A 123 27.77 -12.67 3.43
N ASP A 124 28.45 -11.91 2.58
CA ASP A 124 28.17 -10.51 2.27
C ASP A 124 27.07 -10.33 1.20
N GLN A 125 26.43 -11.42 0.73
CA GLN A 125 25.42 -11.33 -0.31
C GLN A 125 24.11 -10.68 0.17
N ALA A 126 23.85 -10.67 1.48
CA ALA A 126 22.70 -10.03 2.09
C ALA A 126 22.99 -9.60 3.53
N VAL A 127 22.21 -8.63 4.03
CA VAL A 127 22.22 -8.29 5.45
C VAL A 127 21.41 -9.35 6.21
N VAL A 128 22.10 -10.14 7.05
CA VAL A 128 21.47 -11.17 7.87
C VAL A 128 21.15 -10.61 9.26
N ILE A 129 19.87 -10.57 9.59
CA ILE A 129 19.31 -9.96 10.80
C ILE A 129 18.79 -11.05 11.73
N ASP A 130 19.17 -10.97 12.99
CA ASP A 130 18.60 -11.81 14.06
C ASP A 130 17.16 -11.33 14.33
N ALA A 131 16.20 -12.20 14.12
CA ALA A 131 14.78 -11.91 14.32
C ALA A 131 14.20 -12.55 15.59
N GLY A 132 15.06 -13.04 16.49
CA GLY A 132 14.66 -13.64 17.75
C GLY A 132 14.34 -15.14 17.68
N ASP A 133 13.96 -15.68 18.83
CA ASP A 133 13.50 -17.07 18.98
C ASP A 133 12.30 -17.10 19.95
N PRO A 134 11.08 -17.27 19.43
CA PRO A 134 10.73 -17.48 18.02
C PRO A 134 10.88 -16.19 17.16
N LEU A 135 11.15 -16.36 15.87
CA LEU A 135 11.05 -15.30 14.88
C LEU A 135 9.59 -14.83 14.79
N THR A 136 9.36 -13.53 14.92
CA THR A 136 8.02 -12.93 14.83
C THR A 136 7.91 -11.97 13.66
N LEU A 137 6.73 -11.91 13.02
CA LEU A 137 6.47 -10.96 11.93
C LEU A 137 6.43 -9.51 12.43
N GLU A 138 6.00 -9.27 13.67
CA GLU A 138 6.01 -7.95 14.31
C GLU A 138 7.42 -7.38 14.37
N PHE A 139 8.41 -8.19 14.78
CA PHE A 139 9.81 -7.77 14.81
C PHE A 139 10.29 -7.40 13.39
N VAL A 140 9.99 -8.25 12.40
CA VAL A 140 10.36 -8.00 11.01
C VAL A 140 9.77 -6.68 10.51
N LEU A 141 8.48 -6.42 10.76
CA LEU A 141 7.81 -5.20 10.33
C LEU A 141 8.37 -3.96 11.03
N ASN A 142 8.63 -4.01 12.34
CA ASN A 142 9.21 -2.91 13.10
C ASN A 142 10.62 -2.57 12.57
N ASN A 143 11.47 -3.58 12.37
CA ASN A 143 12.82 -3.37 11.83
C ASN A 143 12.79 -2.86 10.37
N LEU A 144 11.85 -3.28 9.55
CA LEU A 144 11.64 -2.72 8.22
C LEU A 144 11.21 -1.24 8.29
N ALA A 145 10.33 -0.86 9.23
CA ALA A 145 9.94 0.53 9.45
C ALA A 145 11.14 1.42 9.87
N GLU A 146 12.01 0.93 10.76
CA GLU A 146 13.28 1.59 11.15
C GLU A 146 14.22 1.81 9.95
N ARG A 147 14.12 0.96 8.93
CA ARG A 147 14.85 1.05 7.66
C ARG A 147 14.12 1.90 6.61
N ASN A 148 13.10 2.67 7.01
CA ASN A 148 12.29 3.51 6.13
C ASN A 148 11.47 2.74 5.09
N VAL A 149 11.20 1.45 5.30
CA VAL A 149 10.20 0.72 4.50
C VAL A 149 8.83 1.16 4.97
N VAL A 150 8.08 1.78 4.09
CA VAL A 150 6.75 2.32 4.38
C VAL A 150 5.65 1.46 3.78
N ARG A 151 5.93 0.84 2.63
CA ARG A 151 5.02 -0.07 1.93
C ARG A 151 5.72 -1.38 1.60
N LEU A 152 5.20 -2.47 2.16
CA LEU A 152 5.71 -3.83 2.00
C LEU A 152 4.76 -4.66 1.15
N LEU A 153 5.27 -5.29 0.11
CA LEU A 153 4.56 -6.32 -0.66
C LEU A 153 4.97 -7.71 -0.17
N VAL A 154 4.01 -8.56 0.15
CA VAL A 154 4.23 -9.98 0.48
C VAL A 154 3.69 -10.83 -0.67
N GLU A 155 4.60 -11.50 -1.41
CA GLU A 155 4.23 -12.23 -2.63
C GLU A 155 4.19 -13.73 -2.48
N GLY A 156 4.40 -14.27 -1.29
CA GLY A 156 4.27 -15.71 -1.27
C GLY A 156 4.97 -16.49 -0.19
N GLY A 157 4.74 -17.77 -0.32
CA GLY A 157 4.73 -18.80 0.66
C GLY A 157 3.35 -18.89 1.32
N ALA A 158 2.61 -19.98 1.08
CA ALA A 158 1.28 -20.17 1.64
C ALA A 158 1.25 -19.96 3.17
N GLN A 159 2.27 -20.48 3.87
CA GLN A 159 2.41 -20.32 5.31
C GLN A 159 2.62 -18.87 5.73
N LEU A 160 3.46 -18.13 5.00
CA LEU A 160 3.74 -16.72 5.29
C LEU A 160 2.50 -15.84 5.11
N LEU A 161 1.78 -16.01 4.00
CA LEU A 161 0.52 -15.29 3.75
C LEU A 161 -0.53 -15.62 4.82
N ALA A 162 -0.65 -16.89 5.18
CA ALA A 162 -1.57 -17.35 6.23
C ALA A 162 -1.23 -16.74 7.59
N GLU A 163 0.06 -16.61 7.93
CA GLU A 163 0.53 -16.03 9.18
C GLU A 163 0.26 -14.52 9.24
N PHE A 164 0.50 -13.79 8.15
CA PHE A 164 0.15 -12.36 8.07
C PHE A 164 -1.35 -12.11 8.32
N LEU A 165 -2.21 -12.96 7.77
CA LEU A 165 -3.66 -12.87 8.00
C LEU A 165 -4.03 -13.26 9.43
N ALA A 166 -3.46 -14.35 9.96
CA ALA A 166 -3.75 -14.87 11.30
C ALA A 166 -3.30 -13.91 12.40
N CYS A 167 -2.22 -13.15 12.18
CA CYS A 167 -1.71 -12.13 13.11
C CYS A 167 -2.32 -10.74 12.89
N GLU A 168 -3.25 -10.57 11.94
CA GLU A 168 -3.85 -9.28 11.57
C GLU A 168 -2.81 -8.20 11.21
N LEU A 169 -1.70 -8.61 10.59
CA LEU A 169 -0.58 -7.75 10.23
C LEU A 169 -0.64 -7.25 8.78
N SER A 170 -1.77 -7.45 8.10
CA SER A 170 -2.00 -7.04 6.71
C SER A 170 -3.06 -5.95 6.60
N ASP A 171 -2.86 -5.03 5.64
CA ASP A 171 -3.76 -3.90 5.38
C ASP A 171 -4.56 -4.09 4.07
N GLU A 172 -4.03 -4.89 3.13
CA GLU A 172 -4.60 -5.07 1.80
C GLU A 172 -4.31 -6.49 1.28
N LEU A 173 -5.26 -7.07 0.55
CA LEU A 173 -5.10 -8.37 -0.14
C LEU A 173 -5.49 -8.24 -1.60
N HIS A 174 -4.57 -8.59 -2.50
CA HIS A 174 -4.82 -8.83 -3.90
C HIS A 174 -4.90 -10.33 -4.14
N LEU A 175 -6.11 -10.84 -4.38
CA LEU A 175 -6.38 -12.24 -4.65
C LEU A 175 -6.78 -12.42 -6.12
N ALA A 176 -5.89 -12.95 -6.93
CA ALA A 176 -6.16 -13.32 -8.33
C ALA A 176 -6.67 -14.76 -8.38
N VAL A 177 -7.82 -14.99 -8.99
CA VAL A 177 -8.44 -16.31 -9.11
C VAL A 177 -8.38 -16.79 -10.55
N ALA A 178 -7.62 -17.86 -10.79
CA ALA A 178 -7.49 -18.50 -12.10
C ALA A 178 -8.69 -19.42 -12.39
N PRO A 179 -9.14 -19.53 -13.65
CA PRO A 179 -10.39 -20.20 -14.01
C PRO A 179 -10.25 -21.73 -14.20
N PHE A 180 -9.59 -22.40 -13.26
CA PHE A 180 -9.44 -23.86 -13.25
C PHE A 180 -9.36 -24.43 -11.84
N PHE A 181 -9.52 -25.74 -11.71
CA PHE A 181 -9.45 -26.47 -10.46
C PHE A 181 -8.15 -27.29 -10.39
N VAL A 182 -7.52 -27.31 -9.24
CA VAL A 182 -6.36 -28.16 -8.93
C VAL A 182 -6.81 -29.50 -8.36
N ALA A 183 -7.80 -29.49 -7.47
CA ALA A 183 -8.43 -30.68 -6.86
C ALA A 183 -7.43 -31.68 -6.23
N ASN A 184 -6.26 -31.20 -5.75
CA ASN A 184 -5.24 -32.02 -5.10
C ASN A 184 -5.18 -31.70 -3.61
N PRO A 185 -5.69 -32.58 -2.70
CA PRO A 185 -5.67 -32.32 -1.26
C PRO A 185 -4.27 -32.15 -0.63
N ALA A 186 -3.22 -32.64 -1.28
CA ALA A 186 -1.83 -32.51 -0.83
C ALA A 186 -1.20 -31.14 -1.25
N ALA A 187 -1.85 -30.42 -2.14
CA ALA A 187 -1.35 -29.14 -2.63
C ALA A 187 -1.59 -27.99 -1.61
N PRO A 188 -0.74 -26.98 -1.59
CA PRO A 188 -0.88 -25.86 -0.65
C PRO A 188 -2.10 -25.00 -1.01
N ARG A 189 -2.98 -24.77 -0.04
CA ARG A 189 -4.14 -23.91 -0.15
C ARG A 189 -3.89 -22.54 0.47
N PHE A 190 -4.57 -21.54 -0.05
CA PHE A 190 -4.69 -20.25 0.60
C PHE A 190 -5.72 -20.36 1.75
N SER A 191 -5.22 -20.77 2.91
CA SER A 191 -6.06 -20.97 4.10
C SER A 191 -5.29 -20.56 5.35
N PRO A 192 -5.69 -19.48 6.04
CA PRO A 192 -5.12 -19.14 7.32
C PRO A 192 -5.46 -20.20 8.38
N SER A 193 -4.58 -20.37 9.36
CA SER A 193 -4.77 -21.33 10.45
C SER A 193 -5.84 -20.92 11.47
N ARG A 194 -6.25 -19.65 11.45
CA ARG A 194 -7.29 -19.02 12.28
C ARG A 194 -8.09 -18.07 11.41
N PRO A 195 -9.30 -17.65 11.84
CA PRO A 195 -10.03 -16.58 11.17
C PRO A 195 -9.15 -15.34 11.05
N GLY A 196 -9.05 -14.81 9.84
CA GLY A 196 -8.35 -13.55 9.57
C GLY A 196 -9.19 -12.32 9.93
N PRO A 197 -8.64 -11.11 9.72
CA PRO A 197 -9.36 -9.87 9.97
C PRO A 197 -10.58 -9.74 9.05
N PRO A 198 -11.57 -8.94 9.44
CA PRO A 198 -12.67 -8.58 8.55
C PRO A 198 -12.12 -7.93 7.27
N MET A 199 -12.71 -8.28 6.12
CA MET A 199 -12.31 -7.79 4.81
C MET A 199 -13.41 -6.93 4.21
N THR A 200 -13.02 -5.84 3.51
CA THR A 200 -13.93 -5.03 2.69
C THR A 200 -13.51 -5.16 1.24
N LEU A 201 -14.41 -5.63 0.36
CA LEU A 201 -14.15 -5.68 -1.07
C LEU A 201 -14.07 -4.25 -1.61
N ALA A 202 -12.92 -3.87 -2.16
CA ALA A 202 -12.67 -2.54 -2.71
C ALA A 202 -12.80 -2.52 -4.24
N GLU A 203 -12.38 -3.62 -4.90
CA GLU A 203 -12.35 -3.68 -6.36
C GLU A 203 -12.47 -5.12 -6.84
N VAL A 204 -13.11 -5.31 -7.99
CA VAL A 204 -13.06 -6.54 -8.80
C VAL A 204 -12.63 -6.17 -10.21
N GLN A 205 -11.57 -6.80 -10.70
CA GLN A 205 -11.03 -6.52 -12.02
C GLN A 205 -10.87 -7.84 -12.81
N ARG A 206 -11.27 -7.82 -14.08
CA ARG A 206 -10.95 -8.91 -15.01
C ARG A 206 -9.58 -8.64 -15.65
N LEU A 207 -8.69 -9.63 -15.55
CA LEU A 207 -7.34 -9.63 -16.12
C LEU A 207 -7.21 -10.86 -17.05
N ASP A 208 -7.50 -10.69 -18.33
CA ASP A 208 -7.70 -11.80 -19.25
C ASP A 208 -8.80 -12.75 -18.73
N ASP A 209 -8.45 -14.00 -18.41
CA ASP A 209 -9.36 -14.99 -17.82
C ASP A 209 -9.28 -15.08 -16.28
N VAL A 210 -8.40 -14.30 -15.67
CA VAL A 210 -8.24 -14.23 -14.21
C VAL A 210 -9.14 -13.14 -13.64
N VAL A 211 -9.75 -13.39 -12.49
CA VAL A 211 -10.47 -12.36 -11.72
C VAL A 211 -9.65 -11.95 -10.52
N LEU A 212 -9.29 -10.68 -10.48
CA LEU A 212 -8.64 -10.06 -9.33
C LEU A 212 -9.70 -9.53 -8.36
N HIS A 213 -9.61 -9.95 -7.10
CA HIS A 213 -10.33 -9.34 -5.99
C HIS A 213 -9.34 -8.54 -5.15
N ARG A 214 -9.66 -7.28 -4.89
CA ARG A 214 -8.91 -6.42 -3.99
C ARG A 214 -9.71 -6.20 -2.72
N TYR A 215 -9.15 -6.63 -1.59
CA TYR A 215 -9.76 -6.46 -0.27
C TYR A 215 -8.92 -5.51 0.58
N LEU A 216 -9.60 -4.65 1.33
CA LEU A 216 -9.00 -3.86 2.41
C LEU A 216 -9.22 -4.60 3.72
N LEU A 217 -8.17 -4.67 4.52
CA LEU A 217 -8.07 -5.47 5.74
C LEU A 217 -7.84 -4.54 6.94
N GLY A 218 -7.86 -5.11 8.13
CA GLY A 218 -7.46 -4.44 9.35
C GLY A 218 -8.61 -4.08 10.29
N PRO A 219 -8.28 -3.60 11.50
CA PRO A 219 -9.25 -3.26 12.52
C PRO A 219 -10.11 -2.06 12.12
N GLY A 220 -11.28 -1.96 12.72
CA GLY A 220 -12.23 -0.89 12.46
C GLY A 220 -13.19 -1.18 11.31
N GLY A 221 -14.09 -0.23 11.08
CA GLY A 221 -15.13 -0.34 10.05
C GLY A 221 -14.63 0.01 8.64
N PRO A 222 -15.55 -0.04 7.66
CA PRO A 222 -15.23 0.31 6.26
C PRO A 222 -14.61 1.70 6.11
N ASP A 223 -15.07 2.69 6.85
CA ASP A 223 -14.55 4.06 6.80
C ASP A 223 -13.04 4.12 7.06
N ARG A 224 -12.58 3.42 8.11
CA ARG A 224 -11.16 3.41 8.46
C ARG A 224 -10.33 2.74 7.36
N ARG A 225 -10.84 1.68 6.74
CA ARG A 225 -10.16 0.96 5.67
C ARG A 225 -10.06 1.79 4.40
N PHE A 226 -11.16 2.41 3.94
CA PHE A 226 -11.16 3.31 2.79
C PHE A 226 -10.29 4.54 3.03
N LEU A 227 -10.33 5.12 4.23
CA LEU A 227 -9.47 6.24 4.57
C LEU A 227 -7.97 5.83 4.62
N SER A 228 -7.66 4.64 5.17
CA SER A 228 -6.30 4.10 5.12
C SER A 228 -5.80 3.95 3.68
N TRP A 229 -6.67 3.51 2.77
CA TRP A 229 -6.34 3.45 1.35
C TRP A 229 -6.13 4.84 0.74
N ALA A 230 -6.98 5.82 1.06
CA ALA A 230 -6.78 7.21 0.62
C ALA A 230 -5.40 7.75 1.09
N VAL A 231 -5.00 7.45 2.34
CA VAL A 231 -3.65 7.79 2.84
C VAL A 231 -2.56 7.11 1.99
N GLU A 232 -2.71 5.85 1.60
CA GLU A 232 -1.71 5.17 0.78
C GLU A 232 -1.65 5.70 -0.66
N LEU A 233 -2.79 6.11 -1.25
CA LEU A 233 -2.81 6.77 -2.57
C LEU A 233 -1.99 8.06 -2.59
N SER A 234 -1.91 8.80 -1.47
CA SER A 234 -1.11 10.03 -1.40
C SER A 234 0.40 9.80 -1.63
N ARG A 235 0.89 8.56 -1.49
CA ARG A 235 2.28 8.18 -1.81
C ARG A 235 2.56 8.12 -3.30
N LEU A 236 1.52 8.04 -4.12
CA LEU A 236 1.65 8.04 -5.58
C LEU A 236 1.88 9.45 -6.14
N CYS A 237 1.63 10.49 -5.34
CA CYS A 237 1.82 11.87 -5.75
C CYS A 237 3.26 12.12 -6.22
N PRO A 238 3.46 12.83 -7.34
CA PRO A 238 4.75 13.37 -7.69
C PRO A 238 5.35 14.23 -6.55
N PRO A 239 6.66 14.24 -6.33
CA PRO A 239 7.30 15.07 -5.31
C PRO A 239 6.96 16.56 -5.48
N SER A 240 6.85 17.29 -4.36
CA SER A 240 6.63 18.75 -4.37
C SER A 240 7.11 19.35 -3.06
N ASP A 241 7.80 20.49 -3.14
CA ASP A 241 8.26 21.27 -1.98
C ASP A 241 7.25 22.36 -1.57
N SER A 242 6.11 22.46 -2.27
CA SER A 242 5.13 23.53 -2.10
C SER A 242 3.68 23.08 -1.99
N ALA A 243 3.39 21.78 -2.17
CA ALA A 243 2.03 21.26 -2.15
C ALA A 243 1.96 19.89 -1.46
N PHE A 244 0.97 19.69 -0.58
CA PHE A 244 0.73 18.43 0.10
C PHE A 244 0.44 17.29 -0.88
N SER A 245 0.91 16.12 -0.52
CA SER A 245 0.56 14.86 -1.14
C SER A 245 -0.70 14.32 -0.48
N VAL A 246 -1.81 14.32 -1.23
CA VAL A 246 -3.14 13.92 -0.79
C VAL A 246 -3.65 12.80 -1.67
N GLY A 247 -4.38 11.85 -1.11
CA GLY A 247 -5.11 10.83 -1.83
C GLY A 247 -6.58 10.84 -1.46
N ALA A 248 -7.46 10.53 -2.41
CA ALA A 248 -8.89 10.49 -2.23
C ALA A 248 -9.52 9.22 -2.83
N VAL A 249 -10.58 8.72 -2.18
CA VAL A 249 -11.39 7.58 -2.63
C VAL A 249 -12.85 7.97 -2.55
N ILE A 250 -13.63 7.78 -3.61
CA ILE A 250 -15.08 7.95 -3.62
C ILE A 250 -15.73 6.57 -3.60
N VAL A 251 -16.60 6.33 -2.63
CA VAL A 251 -17.28 5.03 -2.40
C VAL A 251 -18.78 5.25 -2.44
N GLY A 252 -19.46 4.44 -3.24
CA GLY A 252 -20.92 4.43 -3.36
C GLY A 252 -21.63 3.87 -2.11
N GLU A 253 -22.94 4.05 -2.02
CA GLU A 253 -23.79 3.54 -0.95
C GLU A 253 -23.70 2.00 -0.80
N ASP A 254 -23.43 1.31 -1.91
CA ASP A 254 -23.24 -0.14 -1.97
C ASP A 254 -21.84 -0.63 -1.54
N GLY A 255 -20.96 0.31 -1.12
CA GLY A 255 -19.60 0.02 -0.74
C GLY A 255 -18.63 -0.15 -1.92
N GLN A 256 -19.10 0.01 -3.18
CA GLN A 256 -18.23 -0.04 -4.34
C GLN A 256 -17.40 1.24 -4.47
N VAL A 257 -16.12 1.09 -4.79
CA VAL A 257 -15.26 2.22 -5.12
C VAL A 257 -15.62 2.74 -6.51
N LEU A 258 -16.12 3.96 -6.55
CA LEU A 258 -16.54 4.62 -7.79
C LEU A 258 -15.37 5.30 -8.49
N SER A 259 -14.45 5.90 -7.73
CA SER A 259 -13.28 6.60 -8.26
C SER A 259 -12.22 6.79 -7.19
N THR A 260 -10.99 6.99 -7.63
CA THR A 260 -9.84 7.37 -6.79
C THR A 260 -9.09 8.53 -7.44
N GLY A 261 -8.35 9.29 -6.62
CA GLY A 261 -7.48 10.36 -7.12
C GLY A 261 -6.34 10.63 -6.16
N PHE A 262 -5.28 11.24 -6.65
CA PHE A 262 -4.20 11.75 -5.82
C PHE A 262 -3.68 13.07 -6.38
N SER A 263 -3.07 13.89 -5.53
CA SER A 263 -2.58 15.22 -5.93
C SER A 263 -1.56 15.12 -7.06
N ARG A 264 -1.68 16.02 -8.06
CA ARG A 264 -0.76 16.08 -9.21
C ARG A 264 -0.76 14.80 -10.06
N GLU A 265 -1.90 14.10 -10.12
CA GLU A 265 -2.02 12.86 -10.89
C GLU A 265 -1.95 13.13 -12.41
N GLN A 266 -2.55 14.21 -12.88
CA GLN A 266 -2.61 14.58 -14.30
C GLN A 266 -1.92 15.93 -14.57
N GLU A 267 -2.13 16.93 -13.71
CA GLU A 267 -1.55 18.27 -13.80
C GLU A 267 -0.97 18.70 -12.45
N ASP A 268 0.03 19.58 -12.45
CA ASP A 268 0.77 20.01 -11.25
C ASP A 268 -0.11 20.63 -10.15
N HIS A 269 -1.26 21.19 -10.52
CA HIS A 269 -2.19 21.85 -9.60
C HIS A 269 -3.42 21.01 -9.25
N ASP A 270 -3.47 19.76 -9.64
CA ASP A 270 -4.59 18.88 -9.33
C ASP A 270 -4.61 18.51 -7.85
N HIS A 271 -5.79 18.61 -7.23
CA HIS A 271 -6.06 18.07 -5.91
C HIS A 271 -6.71 16.68 -6.03
N ALA A 272 -6.51 15.83 -5.03
CA ALA A 272 -6.96 14.45 -5.05
C ALA A 272 -8.46 14.32 -5.23
N GLU A 273 -9.24 15.13 -4.51
CA GLU A 273 -10.71 15.12 -4.54
C GLU A 273 -11.22 15.57 -5.91
N GLU A 274 -10.61 16.64 -6.47
CA GLU A 274 -10.93 17.14 -7.81
C GLU A 274 -10.71 16.07 -8.87
N ILE A 275 -9.59 15.36 -8.82
CA ILE A 275 -9.27 14.27 -9.76
C ILE A 275 -10.25 13.11 -9.61
N ALA A 276 -10.55 12.69 -8.38
CA ALA A 276 -11.49 11.61 -8.15
C ALA A 276 -12.89 11.96 -8.73
N LEU A 277 -13.35 13.19 -8.52
CA LEU A 277 -14.62 13.68 -9.08
C LEU A 277 -14.57 13.83 -10.61
N ARG A 278 -13.47 14.35 -11.17
CA ARG A 278 -13.29 14.51 -12.62
C ARG A 278 -13.32 13.18 -13.35
N LYS A 279 -12.65 12.16 -12.83
CA LYS A 279 -12.61 10.81 -13.43
C LYS A 279 -13.98 10.12 -13.41
N LEU A 280 -14.77 10.32 -12.36
CA LEU A 280 -16.13 9.80 -12.27
C LEU A 280 -17.14 10.63 -13.10
N GLY A 281 -16.88 11.92 -13.19
CA GLY A 281 -17.82 12.94 -13.70
C GLY A 281 -18.53 13.66 -12.56
N PHE A 282 -18.41 15.00 -12.52
CA PHE A 282 -18.94 15.86 -11.43
C PHE A 282 -20.47 15.75 -11.22
N HIS A 283 -21.20 15.20 -12.20
CA HIS A 283 -22.66 15.07 -12.18
C HIS A 283 -23.12 13.61 -12.13
N ASP A 284 -22.23 12.65 -11.83
CA ASP A 284 -22.62 11.26 -11.70
C ASP A 284 -23.69 11.12 -10.58
N PRO A 285 -24.87 10.54 -10.87
CA PRO A 285 -25.98 10.48 -9.89
C PRO A 285 -25.64 9.69 -8.63
N ARG A 286 -24.68 8.78 -8.69
CA ARG A 286 -24.22 7.98 -7.53
C ARG A 286 -23.56 8.85 -6.46
N LEU A 287 -23.02 10.03 -6.83
CA LEU A 287 -22.36 10.95 -5.89
C LEU A 287 -23.29 11.41 -4.77
N ARG A 288 -24.61 11.53 -5.02
CA ARG A 288 -25.61 11.97 -4.03
C ARG A 288 -25.80 11.00 -2.86
N ARG A 289 -25.24 9.80 -2.93
CA ARG A 289 -25.28 8.76 -1.88
C ARG A 289 -23.90 8.21 -1.59
N ALA A 290 -22.86 8.84 -2.12
CA ALA A 290 -21.49 8.40 -1.95
C ALA A 290 -20.81 9.10 -0.76
N THR A 291 -19.72 8.49 -0.29
CA THR A 291 -18.81 9.09 0.68
C THR A 291 -17.47 9.33 0.00
N ILE A 292 -16.87 10.49 0.21
CA ILE A 292 -15.49 10.75 -0.17
C ILE A 292 -14.57 10.65 1.04
N TYR A 293 -13.51 9.86 0.90
CA TYR A 293 -12.42 9.68 1.87
C TYR A 293 -11.21 10.45 1.38
N SER A 294 -10.65 11.33 2.19
CA SER A 294 -9.46 12.11 1.85
C SER A 294 -8.40 12.03 2.94
N SER A 295 -7.13 11.82 2.58
CA SER A 295 -6.04 11.73 3.55
C SER A 295 -5.79 13.04 4.31
N LEU A 296 -6.20 14.16 3.74
CA LEU A 296 -6.16 15.50 4.31
C LEU A 296 -7.55 16.13 4.22
N VAL A 297 -7.89 17.05 5.13
CA VAL A 297 -9.14 17.81 5.05
C VAL A 297 -9.24 18.52 3.69
N PRO A 298 -10.37 18.43 2.95
CA PRO A 298 -10.56 19.13 1.68
C PRO A 298 -10.37 20.64 1.84
N CYS A 299 -9.61 21.27 0.95
CA CYS A 299 -9.29 22.70 1.04
C CYS A 299 -10.54 23.57 0.89
N GLY A 300 -10.71 24.53 1.82
CA GLY A 300 -11.73 25.58 1.77
C GLY A 300 -11.28 26.86 1.04
N ALA A 301 -9.96 27.01 0.85
CA ALA A 301 -9.32 28.06 0.08
C ALA A 301 -8.11 27.50 -0.67
N ARG A 302 -7.81 28.03 -1.84
CA ARG A 302 -6.60 27.68 -2.60
C ARG A 302 -6.24 28.80 -3.59
N ALA A 303 -4.94 29.00 -3.79
CA ALA A 303 -4.43 30.01 -4.73
C ALA A 303 -4.28 29.48 -6.16
N SER A 304 -4.15 28.16 -6.32
CA SER A 304 -3.81 27.53 -7.61
C SER A 304 -4.97 27.51 -8.63
N ARG A 305 -6.22 27.48 -8.16
CA ARG A 305 -7.44 27.46 -9.00
C ARG A 305 -8.59 28.17 -8.27
N PRO A 306 -9.56 28.76 -9.01
CA PRO A 306 -10.65 29.53 -8.42
C PRO A 306 -11.68 28.68 -7.64
N VAL A 307 -11.80 27.37 -7.98
CA VAL A 307 -12.76 26.47 -7.33
C VAL A 307 -12.03 25.56 -6.35
N THR A 308 -12.49 25.54 -5.10
CA THR A 308 -11.89 24.73 -4.02
C THR A 308 -12.42 23.30 -4.00
N CYS A 309 -11.75 22.37 -3.27
CA CYS A 309 -12.25 21.01 -3.08
C CYS A 309 -13.61 21.01 -2.39
N VAL A 310 -13.82 21.87 -1.39
CA VAL A 310 -15.12 22.04 -0.73
C VAL A 310 -16.21 22.40 -1.75
N GLN A 311 -15.96 23.38 -2.61
CA GLN A 311 -16.93 23.78 -3.64
C GLN A 311 -17.23 22.65 -4.63
N HIS A 312 -16.22 21.89 -5.06
CA HIS A 312 -16.42 20.70 -5.91
C HIS A 312 -17.28 19.63 -5.22
N ILE A 313 -17.01 19.33 -3.96
CA ILE A 313 -17.75 18.34 -3.16
C ILE A 313 -19.22 18.74 -3.01
N VAL A 314 -19.46 19.99 -2.63
CA VAL A 314 -20.82 20.54 -2.45
C VAL A 314 -21.59 20.58 -3.77
N ALA A 315 -20.95 21.07 -4.86
CA ALA A 315 -21.57 21.13 -6.18
C ALA A 315 -21.89 19.73 -6.74
N ALA A 316 -21.06 18.73 -6.44
CA ALA A 316 -21.30 17.33 -6.81
C ALA A 316 -22.43 16.67 -5.98
N GLY A 317 -22.86 17.31 -4.89
CA GLY A 317 -23.92 16.81 -4.03
C GLY A 317 -23.50 15.62 -3.13
N LEU A 318 -22.21 15.50 -2.84
CA LEU A 318 -21.69 14.48 -1.91
C LEU A 318 -22.22 14.77 -0.48
N PRO A 319 -22.93 13.81 0.16
CA PRO A 319 -23.50 14.04 1.48
C PRO A 319 -22.50 13.85 2.62
N ARG A 320 -21.35 13.21 2.38
CA ARG A 320 -20.45 12.76 3.45
C ARG A 320 -18.98 12.83 3.04
N VAL A 321 -18.14 13.33 3.96
CA VAL A 321 -16.68 13.42 3.85
C VAL A 321 -16.04 12.77 5.07
N VAL A 322 -15.06 11.89 4.86
CA VAL A 322 -14.23 11.30 5.92
C VAL A 322 -12.78 11.65 5.67
N PHE A 323 -12.06 12.18 6.65
CA PHE A 323 -10.66 12.55 6.49
C PHE A 323 -9.79 12.16 7.69
N ALA A 324 -8.45 12.09 7.46
CA ALA A 324 -7.50 11.64 8.48
C ALA A 324 -6.83 12.78 9.21
N TRP A 325 -6.44 13.84 8.51
CA TRP A 325 -5.56 14.88 9.05
C TRP A 325 -6.10 16.26 8.71
N ARG A 326 -6.14 17.14 9.74
CA ARG A 326 -6.40 18.58 9.54
C ARG A 326 -5.13 19.24 9.04
N GLU A 327 -5.27 20.03 7.99
CA GLU A 327 -4.14 20.82 7.50
C GLU A 327 -3.64 21.77 8.60
N PRO A 328 -2.33 21.72 8.96
CA PRO A 328 -1.76 22.78 9.76
C PRO A 328 -1.90 24.09 8.97
N GLN A 329 -2.16 25.22 9.62
CA GLN A 329 -2.34 26.56 9.01
C GLN A 329 -1.07 27.04 8.26
N LEU A 330 -0.56 26.22 7.34
CA LEU A 330 0.66 26.48 6.57
C LEU A 330 0.35 27.04 5.17
N PHE A 331 -0.78 26.65 4.59
CA PHE A 331 -1.15 27.00 3.22
C PHE A 331 -2.59 27.54 3.08
N THR A 332 -3.48 27.22 4.02
CA THR A 332 -4.89 27.64 4.01
C THR A 332 -5.37 27.94 5.42
N ASP A 333 -6.52 28.61 5.57
CA ASP A 333 -7.12 28.95 6.86
C ASP A 333 -7.69 27.74 7.63
N GLY A 334 -7.52 26.52 7.14
CA GLY A 334 -7.99 25.28 7.79
C GLY A 334 -9.51 25.12 7.86
N ALA A 335 -10.28 25.99 7.27
CA ALA A 335 -11.75 26.09 7.40
C ALA A 335 -12.55 25.10 6.55
N GLY A 336 -11.90 24.15 5.86
CA GLY A 336 -12.59 23.26 4.93
C GLY A 336 -13.66 22.38 5.57
N ALA A 337 -13.39 21.84 6.77
CA ALA A 337 -14.35 21.01 7.50
C ALA A 337 -15.56 21.80 7.95
N GLU A 338 -15.35 23.02 8.46
CA GLU A 338 -16.41 23.95 8.90
C GLU A 338 -17.28 24.40 7.73
N GLN A 339 -16.67 24.68 6.57
CA GLN A 339 -17.39 25.05 5.34
C GLN A 339 -18.26 23.88 4.84
N LEU A 340 -17.74 22.64 4.84
CA LEU A 340 -18.49 21.44 4.47
C LEU A 340 -19.68 21.24 5.41
N THR A 341 -19.47 21.34 6.73
CA THR A 341 -20.53 21.23 7.73
C THR A 341 -21.59 22.29 7.55
N THR A 342 -21.19 23.55 7.29
CA THR A 342 -22.13 24.66 7.03
C THR A 342 -22.95 24.42 5.76
N ALA A 343 -22.38 23.74 4.76
CA ALA A 343 -23.08 23.36 3.54
C ALA A 343 -23.98 22.11 3.69
N GLY A 344 -24.08 21.54 4.92
CA GLY A 344 -24.91 20.38 5.21
C GLY A 344 -24.28 19.03 4.88
N VAL A 345 -22.97 18.98 4.65
CA VAL A 345 -22.22 17.75 4.45
C VAL A 345 -21.85 17.16 5.81
N GLU A 346 -22.07 15.85 6.00
CA GLU A 346 -21.58 15.13 7.18
C GLU A 346 -20.06 15.02 7.12
N VAL A 347 -19.36 15.50 8.14
CA VAL A 347 -17.90 15.50 8.21
C VAL A 347 -17.42 14.60 9.36
N VAL A 348 -16.62 13.59 9.04
CA VAL A 348 -16.06 12.63 10.00
C VAL A 348 -14.54 12.71 9.97
N GLU A 349 -13.93 12.87 11.14
CA GLU A 349 -12.47 12.82 11.30
C GLU A 349 -12.06 11.49 11.94
N ILE A 350 -11.04 10.81 11.37
CA ILE A 350 -10.43 9.60 11.94
C ILE A 350 -8.96 9.91 12.25
N PRO A 351 -8.67 10.55 13.39
CA PRO A 351 -7.35 11.14 13.65
C PRO A 351 -6.24 10.12 13.93
N ASP A 352 -6.56 8.85 14.22
CA ASP A 352 -5.56 7.80 14.40
C ASP A 352 -4.80 7.44 13.11
N LEU A 353 -5.28 7.86 11.94
CA LEU A 353 -4.59 7.77 10.65
C LEU A 353 -3.77 9.04 10.33
N ALA A 354 -3.95 10.14 11.06
CA ALA A 354 -3.21 11.39 10.83
C ALA A 354 -1.68 11.23 10.88
N PRO A 355 -1.07 10.45 11.80
CA PRO A 355 0.39 10.26 11.82
C PRO A 355 0.93 9.66 10.51
N ARG A 356 0.16 8.80 9.82
CA ARG A 356 0.56 8.22 8.53
C ARG A 356 0.50 9.27 7.41
N ALA A 357 -0.57 10.06 7.35
CA ALA A 357 -0.71 11.15 6.38
C ALA A 357 0.36 12.24 6.59
N HIS A 358 0.64 12.59 7.86
CA HIS A 358 1.70 13.52 8.23
C HIS A 358 3.09 13.01 7.79
N ALA A 359 3.41 11.73 8.01
CA ALA A 359 4.71 11.17 7.65
C ALA A 359 5.01 11.30 6.15
N ILE A 360 4.00 11.16 5.28
CA ILE A 360 4.14 11.34 3.83
C ILE A 360 4.48 12.80 3.48
N ASN A 361 4.03 13.77 4.28
CA ASN A 361 4.17 15.19 4.07
C ASN A 361 5.20 15.86 5.01
N ALA A 362 5.98 15.07 5.76
CA ALA A 362 6.87 15.57 6.82
C ALA A 362 7.91 16.59 6.31
N HIS A 363 8.38 16.43 5.08
CA HIS A 363 9.34 17.34 4.45
C HIS A 363 8.79 18.80 4.35
N LEU A 364 7.50 18.96 4.06
CA LEU A 364 6.86 20.29 3.96
C LEU A 364 6.70 20.96 5.32
N VAL A 365 6.39 20.18 6.35
CA VAL A 365 6.22 20.68 7.72
C VAL A 365 7.57 21.12 8.30
N THR A 366 8.64 20.37 8.04
CA THR A 366 10.01 20.66 8.53
C THR A 366 10.61 21.88 7.82
N LEU A 367 10.43 22.03 6.51
CA LEU A 367 10.97 23.15 5.73
C LEU A 367 10.45 24.52 6.22
N ARG A 368 9.21 24.59 6.73
CA ARG A 368 8.60 25.84 7.18
C ARG A 368 8.77 26.14 8.66
N SER A 369 8.95 25.14 9.52
CA SER A 369 9.32 25.36 10.92
C SER A 369 10.77 25.89 11.09
N GLY A 370 11.64 25.68 10.10
CA GLY A 370 13.02 26.18 10.08
C GLY A 370 13.18 27.63 9.57
N THR A 371 12.12 28.27 9.01
CA THR A 371 12.20 29.65 8.48
C THR A 371 11.71 30.74 9.45
N ALA A 372 11.25 30.37 10.66
CA ALA A 372 10.98 31.34 11.72
C ALA A 372 12.28 31.62 12.51
N GLY A 373 13.27 32.26 11.86
CA GLY A 373 14.39 32.90 12.52
C GLY A 373 13.90 34.14 13.25
N PRO A 374 14.55 34.55 14.38
CA PRO A 374 14.13 35.71 15.14
C PRO A 374 14.25 36.98 14.29
N SER A 375 13.15 37.73 14.22
CA SER A 375 13.15 39.08 13.66
C SER A 375 14.19 39.94 14.41
N PRO A 376 15.10 40.68 13.74
CA PRO A 376 15.99 41.56 14.44
C PRO A 376 15.16 42.66 15.08
N ALA A 377 15.27 42.79 16.40
CA ALA A 377 14.77 43.93 17.13
C ALA A 377 15.52 45.20 16.65
N VAL A 378 14.74 46.17 16.22
CA VAL A 378 15.16 47.55 16.07
C VAL A 378 14.68 48.31 17.28
#